data_a681583454de5ae86b6e6a06e5270c6d
#
_entry.id   a681583454de5ae86b6e6a06e5270c6d
#
_cell.length_a   1.000
_cell.length_b   1.000
_cell.length_c   1.000
_cell.angle_alpha   90.00
_cell.angle_beta   90.00
_cell.angle_gamma   90.00
#
_symmetry.space_group_name_H-M   'P 1'
#
loop_
_entity.id
_entity.type
_entity.pdbx_description
1 polymer ?
#
loop_
_entity_poly.entity_id
_entity_poly.type
_entity_poly.pdbx_seq_one_letter_code
_entity_poly.pdbx_strand_id
1 'polypeptide(L)'
;MKVLVVGSGGREHAIVTSVAKSSRVDKIYCAPGNAGIGQLAECVNIGAMEFDKLVAFAKEKEIDFTIVGMDDPLVGGIVDVFEAEGLKVFGPRKNAAILEGSKAFSKDLMKKYNIPTAGYETFDDPKKALEYLETAKMPIVLKADGLALGKGVLICNTLEEAKAGVKEIMEDKKFGSAGNHMVIEEFMTGREVSVLSFVDGKTIKIMSSAQDHKRAKDGDKGLNTGGMGNFSLSPFYTKEVDDFCKKYIYQATVDAMAAEGRPFVGVIFFGLMLTEDGPKVLEYNARFGDPEAQVVLPRMKNDIIDVMEACVDGKLDTIDLQFEDNAAVCVVLASDGYPVAYEKGFEIKGLENFDGKEGYYCFHAGTQLDEEVKIVTNGGRVLGITAKGATLKEARANAYKATEWVDFDNKYMRHDIGKAIDEA
;
A
#
# COMPACT_ATOMS: atom_id res chain seq x y z
N MET A 1 20.60 12.75 -12.06
CA MET A 1 19.25 12.72 -12.68
C MET A 1 18.26 13.49 -11.82
N LYS A 2 17.20 13.99 -12.45
CA LYS A 2 16.07 14.63 -11.76
C LYS A 2 14.91 13.65 -11.68
N VAL A 3 14.34 13.48 -10.50
CA VAL A 3 13.26 12.53 -10.24
C VAL A 3 12.01 13.27 -9.75
N LEU A 4 10.86 12.87 -10.26
CA LEU A 4 9.54 13.31 -9.79
C LEU A 4 8.84 12.13 -9.10
N VAL A 5 8.36 12.33 -7.87
CA VAL A 5 7.51 11.36 -7.17
C VAL A 5 6.09 11.93 -7.09
N VAL A 6 5.10 11.16 -7.52
CA VAL A 6 3.69 11.56 -7.50
C VAL A 6 3.00 10.94 -6.30
N GLY A 7 2.44 11.77 -5.45
CA GLY A 7 1.75 11.38 -4.23
C GLY A 7 2.10 12.26 -3.04
N SER A 8 1.54 11.98 -1.88
CA SER A 8 1.64 12.86 -0.70
C SER A 8 1.61 12.15 0.66
N GLY A 9 1.61 10.83 0.68
CA GLY A 9 1.46 10.06 1.92
C GLY A 9 2.77 9.56 2.52
N GLY A 10 2.66 8.78 3.58
CA GLY A 10 3.80 8.17 4.27
C GLY A 10 4.59 7.22 3.37
N ARG A 11 3.91 6.48 2.52
CA ARG A 11 4.51 5.64 1.49
C ARG A 11 5.39 6.45 0.54
N GLU A 12 4.92 7.58 0.06
CA GLU A 12 5.69 8.48 -0.82
C GLU A 12 6.87 9.09 -0.08
N HIS A 13 6.72 9.42 1.21
CA HIS A 13 7.85 9.86 2.01
C HIS A 13 8.93 8.78 2.15
N ALA A 14 8.54 7.52 2.33
CA ALA A 14 9.48 6.39 2.35
C ALA A 14 10.18 6.21 1.00
N ILE A 15 9.45 6.36 -0.11
CA ILE A 15 10.01 6.31 -1.46
C ILE A 15 11.02 7.45 -1.66
N VAL A 16 10.66 8.68 -1.34
CA VAL A 16 11.55 9.86 -1.44
C VAL A 16 12.80 9.67 -0.60
N THR A 17 12.68 9.14 0.62
CA THR A 17 13.81 8.85 1.50
C THR A 17 14.77 7.85 0.84
N SER A 18 14.26 6.82 0.20
CA SER A 18 15.07 5.84 -0.54
C SER A 18 15.71 6.45 -1.79
N VAL A 19 14.98 7.26 -2.53
CA VAL A 19 15.50 7.97 -3.72
C VAL A 19 16.63 8.94 -3.33
N ALA A 20 16.49 9.62 -2.20
CA ALA A 20 17.50 10.57 -1.69
C ALA A 20 18.85 9.90 -1.36
N LYS A 21 18.86 8.59 -1.14
CA LYS A 21 20.10 7.83 -0.91
C LYS A 21 20.87 7.51 -2.19
N SER A 22 20.23 7.64 -3.35
CA SER A 22 20.86 7.32 -4.63
C SER A 22 21.89 8.38 -5.02
N SER A 23 23.12 7.94 -5.30
CA SER A 23 24.18 8.82 -5.82
C SER A 23 23.89 9.31 -7.25
N ARG A 24 22.93 8.70 -7.93
CA ARG A 24 22.51 9.06 -9.30
C ARG A 24 21.53 10.23 -9.35
N VAL A 25 20.93 10.60 -8.21
CA VAL A 25 19.87 11.61 -8.13
C VAL A 25 20.44 12.94 -7.65
N ASP A 26 20.27 13.98 -8.46
CA ASP A 26 20.72 15.35 -8.15
C ASP A 26 19.60 16.18 -7.54
N LYS A 27 18.36 15.95 -7.98
CA LYS A 27 17.18 16.71 -7.55
C LYS A 27 15.95 15.82 -7.48
N ILE A 28 15.17 16.00 -6.44
CA ILE A 28 13.88 15.32 -6.24
C ILE A 28 12.77 16.37 -6.17
N TYR A 29 11.71 16.14 -6.95
CA TYR A 29 10.43 16.85 -6.85
C TYR A 29 9.37 15.87 -6.37
N CYS A 30 8.40 16.34 -5.63
CA CYS A 30 7.23 15.55 -5.22
C CYS A 30 5.94 16.36 -5.45
N ALA A 31 4.94 15.76 -6.05
CA ALA A 31 3.68 16.43 -6.36
C ALA A 31 2.49 15.60 -5.84
N PRO A 32 1.69 16.10 -4.90
CA PRO A 32 1.87 17.38 -4.21
C PRO A 32 2.86 17.34 -3.03
N GLY A 33 3.23 16.16 -2.51
CA GLY A 33 4.10 16.01 -1.35
C GLY A 33 3.42 16.37 -0.02
N ASN A 34 4.22 16.46 1.02
CA ASN A 34 3.80 16.88 2.35
C ASN A 34 4.96 17.59 3.07
N ALA A 35 4.73 18.06 4.31
CA ALA A 35 5.72 18.85 5.05
C ALA A 35 7.04 18.09 5.32
N GLY A 36 6.99 16.78 5.55
CA GLY A 36 8.19 15.96 5.76
C GLY A 36 8.96 15.70 4.47
N ILE A 37 8.24 15.41 3.40
CA ILE A 37 8.82 15.23 2.07
C ILE A 37 9.55 16.52 1.64
N GLY A 38 9.01 17.67 1.98
CA GLY A 38 9.61 18.97 1.66
C GLY A 38 11.00 19.22 2.26
N GLN A 39 11.44 18.39 3.21
CA GLN A 39 12.80 18.45 3.77
C GLN A 39 13.82 17.75 2.86
N LEU A 40 13.39 16.82 2.01
CA LEU A 40 14.23 16.04 1.11
C LEU A 40 14.02 16.37 -0.37
N ALA A 41 12.86 16.92 -0.71
CA ALA A 41 12.43 17.19 -2.07
C ALA A 41 11.77 18.55 -2.17
N GLU A 42 11.69 19.09 -3.37
CA GLU A 42 10.87 20.26 -3.65
C GLU A 42 9.43 19.81 -3.92
N CYS A 43 8.52 20.17 -3.02
CA CYS A 43 7.10 19.90 -3.19
C CYS A 43 6.49 20.89 -4.19
N VAL A 44 5.68 20.35 -5.10
CA VAL A 44 5.05 21.13 -6.18
C VAL A 44 3.53 21.01 -6.01
N ASN A 45 2.85 22.15 -5.97
CA ASN A 45 1.39 22.18 -5.80
C ASN A 45 0.64 21.74 -7.07
N ILE A 46 0.80 20.49 -7.44
CA ILE A 46 0.08 19.83 -8.53
C ILE A 46 -0.54 18.56 -7.95
N GLY A 47 -1.85 18.40 -8.10
CA GLY A 47 -2.55 17.19 -7.65
C GLY A 47 -2.16 15.96 -8.46
N ALA A 48 -2.19 14.80 -7.82
CA ALA A 48 -1.81 13.52 -8.44
C ALA A 48 -2.66 13.14 -9.65
N MET A 49 -3.89 13.65 -9.76
CA MET A 49 -4.80 13.41 -10.88
C MET A 49 -4.73 14.48 -11.97
N GLU A 50 -3.94 15.51 -11.81
CA GLU A 50 -3.76 16.58 -12.79
C GLU A 50 -2.68 16.22 -13.82
N PHE A 51 -2.95 15.19 -14.63
CA PHE A 51 -1.96 14.58 -15.54
C PHE A 51 -1.33 15.57 -16.52
N ASP A 52 -2.12 16.44 -17.10
CA ASP A 52 -1.60 17.45 -18.07
C ASP A 52 -0.62 18.41 -17.43
N LYS A 53 -0.90 18.83 -16.19
CA LYS A 53 0.00 19.69 -15.42
C LYS A 53 1.27 18.96 -15.00
N LEU A 54 1.15 17.68 -14.61
CA LEU A 54 2.30 16.84 -14.26
C LEU A 54 3.23 16.63 -15.47
N VAL A 55 2.66 16.37 -16.64
CA VAL A 55 3.42 16.23 -17.89
C VAL A 55 4.13 17.55 -18.24
N ALA A 56 3.41 18.67 -18.20
CA ALA A 56 3.99 19.97 -18.47
C ALA A 56 5.15 20.30 -17.52
N PHE A 57 4.98 20.01 -16.24
CA PHE A 57 6.01 20.17 -15.21
C PHE A 57 7.22 19.28 -15.49
N ALA A 58 7.01 18.01 -15.83
CA ALA A 58 8.07 17.06 -16.12
C ALA A 58 8.91 17.50 -17.34
N LYS A 59 8.26 18.06 -18.35
CA LYS A 59 8.94 18.61 -19.53
C LYS A 59 9.71 19.89 -19.19
N GLU A 60 9.09 20.83 -18.50
CA GLU A 60 9.71 22.10 -18.10
C GLU A 60 10.95 21.89 -17.25
N LYS A 61 10.89 21.00 -16.27
CA LYS A 61 12.00 20.69 -15.35
C LYS A 61 12.97 19.64 -15.89
N GLU A 62 12.72 19.10 -17.08
CA GLU A 62 13.54 18.04 -17.67
C GLU A 62 13.70 16.84 -16.74
N ILE A 63 12.57 16.34 -16.23
CA ILE A 63 12.54 15.17 -15.34
C ILE A 63 13.01 13.93 -16.11
N ASP A 64 14.00 13.23 -15.55
CA ASP A 64 14.56 12.01 -16.13
C ASP A 64 13.74 10.76 -15.81
N PHE A 65 13.09 10.76 -14.65
CA PHE A 65 12.39 9.58 -14.16
C PHE A 65 11.25 9.98 -13.21
N THR A 66 10.05 9.45 -13.45
CA THR A 66 8.87 9.70 -12.62
C THR A 66 8.43 8.41 -11.93
N ILE A 67 8.15 8.50 -10.64
CA ILE A 67 7.67 7.39 -9.81
C ILE A 67 6.26 7.72 -9.32
N VAL A 68 5.31 6.82 -9.60
CA VAL A 68 3.92 7.00 -9.15
C VAL A 68 3.68 6.08 -7.95
N GLY A 69 3.42 6.68 -6.79
CA GLY A 69 3.32 5.94 -5.52
C GLY A 69 1.91 5.52 -5.14
N MET A 70 0.85 6.09 -5.75
CA MET A 70 -0.52 5.88 -5.30
C MET A 70 -1.43 5.30 -6.39
N ASP A 71 -2.54 4.71 -5.95
CA ASP A 71 -3.46 3.92 -6.78
C ASP A 71 -4.30 4.74 -7.76
N ASP A 72 -4.94 5.82 -7.33
CA ASP A 72 -5.85 6.60 -8.16
C ASP A 72 -5.24 7.04 -9.51
N PRO A 73 -4.05 7.67 -9.55
CA PRO A 73 -3.47 8.05 -10.83
C PRO A 73 -3.05 6.84 -11.67
N LEU A 74 -2.62 5.74 -11.08
CA LEU A 74 -2.27 4.52 -11.81
C LEU A 74 -3.48 3.91 -12.50
N VAL A 75 -4.58 3.75 -11.77
CA VAL A 75 -5.85 3.27 -12.33
C VAL A 75 -6.42 4.26 -13.34
N GLY A 76 -6.19 5.54 -13.14
CA GLY A 76 -6.58 6.63 -14.05
C GLY A 76 -5.78 6.72 -15.33
N GLY A 77 -4.63 6.02 -15.44
CA GLY A 77 -3.85 5.95 -16.68
C GLY A 77 -2.70 6.94 -16.79
N ILE A 78 -2.16 7.44 -15.67
CA ILE A 78 -1.03 8.39 -15.69
C ILE A 78 0.20 7.86 -16.44
N VAL A 79 0.47 6.55 -16.33
CA VAL A 79 1.63 5.94 -17.01
C VAL A 79 1.49 6.00 -18.51
N ASP A 80 0.29 5.69 -19.04
CA ASP A 80 -0.01 5.80 -20.47
C ASP A 80 0.17 7.22 -20.97
N VAL A 81 -0.27 8.21 -20.21
CA VAL A 81 -0.14 9.64 -20.55
C VAL A 81 1.33 10.04 -20.61
N PHE A 82 2.14 9.65 -19.62
CA PHE A 82 3.58 9.96 -19.58
C PHE A 82 4.34 9.27 -20.71
N GLU A 83 4.07 8.00 -20.95
CA GLU A 83 4.71 7.24 -22.04
C GLU A 83 4.40 7.83 -23.41
N ALA A 84 3.15 8.27 -23.65
CA ALA A 84 2.74 8.92 -24.89
C ALA A 84 3.53 10.22 -25.16
N GLU A 85 4.03 10.87 -24.12
CA GLU A 85 4.85 12.08 -24.20
C GLU A 85 6.37 11.79 -24.17
N GLY A 86 6.75 10.53 -24.24
CA GLY A 86 8.16 10.11 -24.23
C GLY A 86 8.85 10.27 -22.86
N LEU A 87 8.08 10.36 -21.78
CA LEU A 87 8.58 10.52 -20.42
C LEU A 87 8.71 9.15 -19.75
N LYS A 88 9.88 8.87 -19.20
CA LYS A 88 10.15 7.61 -18.48
C LYS A 88 9.43 7.63 -17.13
N VAL A 89 8.65 6.60 -16.86
CA VAL A 89 7.78 6.52 -15.69
C VAL A 89 7.74 5.09 -15.14
N PHE A 90 7.77 4.97 -13.80
CA PHE A 90 7.64 3.72 -13.09
C PHE A 90 6.21 3.56 -12.55
N GLY A 91 5.58 2.48 -12.93
CA GLY A 91 4.23 2.09 -12.54
C GLY A 91 3.54 1.30 -13.62
N PRO A 92 2.46 0.58 -13.30
CA PRO A 92 1.68 -0.16 -14.29
C PRO A 92 0.88 0.79 -15.20
N ARG A 93 0.76 0.42 -16.47
CA ARG A 93 -0.20 1.04 -17.38
C ARG A 93 -1.62 0.80 -16.88
N LYS A 94 -2.56 1.60 -17.36
CA LYS A 94 -3.97 1.50 -16.99
C LYS A 94 -4.52 0.09 -17.17
N ASN A 95 -4.19 -0.57 -18.28
CA ASN A 95 -4.65 -1.93 -18.55
C ASN A 95 -4.12 -2.98 -17.56
N ALA A 96 -2.97 -2.75 -16.93
CA ALA A 96 -2.40 -3.62 -15.89
C ALA A 96 -2.83 -3.19 -14.49
N ALA A 97 -3.01 -1.90 -14.24
CA ALA A 97 -3.49 -1.37 -12.96
C ALA A 97 -4.90 -1.85 -12.61
N ILE A 98 -5.65 -2.40 -13.55
CA ILE A 98 -6.94 -3.06 -13.32
C ILE A 98 -6.83 -4.21 -12.31
N LEU A 99 -5.64 -4.77 -12.11
CA LEU A 99 -5.39 -5.78 -11.09
C LEU A 99 -5.81 -5.30 -9.69
N GLU A 100 -5.66 -4.01 -9.40
CA GLU A 100 -6.19 -3.34 -8.20
C GLU A 100 -7.52 -2.64 -8.49
N GLY A 101 -7.67 -2.05 -9.66
CA GLY A 101 -8.83 -1.24 -10.02
C GLY A 101 -10.13 -2.03 -10.12
N SER A 102 -10.07 -3.34 -10.35
CA SER A 102 -11.25 -4.23 -10.39
C SER A 102 -10.98 -5.52 -9.62
N LYS A 103 -11.71 -5.69 -8.54
CA LYS A 103 -11.68 -6.93 -7.75
C LYS A 103 -12.28 -8.10 -8.53
N ALA A 104 -13.31 -7.85 -9.33
CA ALA A 104 -13.90 -8.86 -10.21
C ALA A 104 -12.88 -9.36 -11.24
N PHE A 105 -12.14 -8.45 -11.87
CA PHE A 105 -11.08 -8.82 -12.80
C PHE A 105 -10.03 -9.71 -12.13
N SER A 106 -9.52 -9.31 -10.97
CA SER A 106 -8.47 -10.07 -10.28
C SER A 106 -8.95 -11.46 -9.84
N LYS A 107 -10.20 -11.58 -9.40
CA LYS A 107 -10.78 -12.89 -9.04
C LYS A 107 -10.92 -13.79 -10.27
N ASP A 108 -11.42 -13.27 -11.37
CA ASP A 108 -11.56 -14.00 -12.63
C ASP A 108 -10.20 -14.44 -13.19
N LEU A 109 -9.18 -13.57 -13.07
CA LEU A 109 -7.80 -13.88 -13.43
C LEU A 109 -7.27 -15.07 -12.61
N MET A 110 -7.43 -15.02 -11.29
CA MET A 110 -6.96 -16.07 -10.40
C MET A 110 -7.67 -17.40 -10.68
N LYS A 111 -8.97 -17.37 -10.93
CA LYS A 111 -9.74 -18.57 -11.30
C LYS A 111 -9.26 -19.16 -12.62
N LYS A 112 -9.08 -18.33 -13.64
CA LYS A 112 -8.66 -18.75 -14.98
C LYS A 112 -7.27 -19.42 -14.97
N TYR A 113 -6.35 -18.89 -14.17
CA TYR A 113 -4.96 -19.35 -14.13
C TYR A 113 -4.62 -20.19 -12.90
N ASN A 114 -5.63 -20.65 -12.17
CA ASN A 114 -5.49 -21.54 -11.01
C ASN A 114 -4.59 -20.96 -9.89
N ILE A 115 -4.68 -19.66 -9.66
CA ILE A 115 -3.98 -18.99 -8.55
C ILE A 115 -4.85 -19.13 -7.30
N PRO A 116 -4.31 -19.67 -6.18
CA PRO A 116 -5.09 -19.89 -4.96
C PRO A 116 -5.71 -18.62 -4.40
N THR A 117 -7.02 -18.61 -4.23
CA THR A 117 -7.79 -17.52 -3.60
C THR A 117 -9.11 -18.08 -3.05
N ALA A 118 -9.86 -17.25 -2.30
CA ALA A 118 -11.18 -17.62 -1.79
C ALA A 118 -12.18 -17.87 -2.93
N GLY A 119 -13.09 -18.81 -2.74
CA GLY A 119 -14.25 -18.99 -3.61
C GLY A 119 -15.07 -17.69 -3.67
N TYR A 120 -15.63 -17.39 -4.84
CA TYR A 120 -16.32 -16.12 -5.07
C TYR A 120 -17.37 -16.22 -6.16
N GLU A 121 -18.28 -15.25 -6.16
CA GLU A 121 -19.20 -14.93 -7.26
C GLU A 121 -19.29 -13.43 -7.44
N THR A 122 -19.54 -12.98 -8.67
CA THR A 122 -19.68 -11.57 -9.02
C THR A 122 -21.11 -11.25 -9.41
N PHE A 123 -21.63 -10.10 -8.96
CA PHE A 123 -22.99 -9.66 -9.18
C PHE A 123 -23.05 -8.23 -9.68
N ASP A 124 -23.91 -7.99 -10.66
CA ASP A 124 -24.29 -6.66 -11.15
C ASP A 124 -25.78 -6.35 -10.85
N ASP A 125 -26.52 -7.31 -10.32
CA ASP A 125 -27.93 -7.23 -9.95
C ASP A 125 -28.11 -7.54 -8.46
N PRO A 126 -28.62 -6.57 -7.65
CA PRO A 126 -28.84 -6.80 -6.23
C PRO A 126 -29.74 -7.99 -5.92
N LYS A 127 -30.74 -8.26 -6.78
CA LYS A 127 -31.67 -9.39 -6.58
C LYS A 127 -30.96 -10.72 -6.65
N LYS A 128 -30.08 -10.88 -7.64
CA LYS A 128 -29.28 -12.11 -7.80
C LYS A 128 -28.30 -12.29 -6.64
N ALA A 129 -27.70 -11.21 -6.16
CA ALA A 129 -26.84 -11.25 -4.99
C ALA A 129 -27.59 -11.71 -3.75
N LEU A 130 -28.82 -11.19 -3.52
CA LEU A 130 -29.67 -11.60 -2.39
C LEU A 130 -30.07 -13.08 -2.48
N GLU A 131 -30.43 -13.56 -3.67
CA GLU A 131 -30.73 -14.99 -3.90
C GLU A 131 -29.53 -15.89 -3.57
N TYR A 132 -28.34 -15.50 -4.00
CA TYR A 132 -27.10 -16.22 -3.68
C TYR A 132 -26.86 -16.33 -2.19
N LEU A 133 -27.09 -15.25 -1.44
CA LEU A 133 -26.88 -15.20 0.01
C LEU A 133 -27.77 -16.17 0.79
N GLU A 134 -28.95 -16.55 0.27
CA GLU A 134 -29.86 -17.49 0.96
C GLU A 134 -29.23 -18.85 1.18
N THR A 135 -28.30 -19.27 0.34
CA THR A 135 -27.61 -20.54 0.43
C THR A 135 -26.13 -20.44 0.80
N ALA A 136 -25.63 -19.23 0.99
CA ALA A 136 -24.23 -19.00 1.32
C ALA A 136 -23.92 -19.28 2.79
N LYS A 137 -22.71 -19.75 3.06
CA LYS A 137 -22.24 -19.93 4.45
C LYS A 137 -21.80 -18.60 5.05
N MET A 138 -22.12 -18.41 6.33
CA MET A 138 -21.66 -17.27 7.11
C MET A 138 -20.47 -17.67 8.00
N PRO A 139 -19.52 -16.78 8.29
CA PRO A 139 -19.45 -15.41 7.76
C PRO A 139 -19.12 -15.36 6.27
N ILE A 140 -19.41 -14.21 5.63
CA ILE A 140 -19.16 -13.98 4.22
C ILE A 140 -18.60 -12.58 4.00
N VAL A 141 -17.90 -12.36 2.88
CA VAL A 141 -17.27 -11.07 2.57
C VAL A 141 -17.90 -10.46 1.32
N LEU A 142 -18.37 -9.23 1.44
CA LEU A 142 -18.89 -8.43 0.33
C LEU A 142 -17.86 -7.37 -0.03
N LYS A 143 -17.52 -7.25 -1.32
CA LYS A 143 -16.56 -6.26 -1.82
C LYS A 143 -17.17 -5.47 -2.96
N ALA A 144 -17.22 -4.13 -2.81
CA ALA A 144 -17.51 -3.25 -3.93
C ALA A 144 -16.40 -3.37 -4.97
N ASP A 145 -16.74 -3.39 -6.24
CA ASP A 145 -15.76 -3.47 -7.33
C ASP A 145 -15.21 -2.07 -7.67
N GLY A 146 -13.94 -1.85 -7.38
CA GLY A 146 -13.28 -0.57 -7.54
C GLY A 146 -12.40 -0.21 -6.34
N LEU A 147 -11.79 0.96 -6.36
CA LEU A 147 -10.83 1.38 -5.32
C LEU A 147 -11.49 1.62 -3.96
N ALA A 148 -12.66 2.24 -3.91
CA ALA A 148 -13.47 2.47 -2.70
C ALA A 148 -12.68 2.92 -1.44
N LEU A 149 -11.48 3.45 -1.61
CA LEU A 149 -10.55 3.91 -0.54
C LEU A 149 -10.30 2.86 0.57
N GLY A 150 -10.32 1.56 0.20
CA GLY A 150 -10.18 0.47 1.16
C GLY A 150 -11.39 0.24 2.07
N LYS A 151 -12.49 0.98 1.88
CA LYS A 151 -13.69 0.91 2.73
C LYS A 151 -14.79 0.03 2.15
N GLY A 152 -14.65 -0.38 0.91
CA GLY A 152 -15.65 -1.17 0.19
C GLY A 152 -15.67 -2.66 0.52
N VAL A 153 -15.14 -3.08 1.66
CA VAL A 153 -15.08 -4.48 2.12
C VAL A 153 -15.91 -4.63 3.39
N LEU A 154 -16.93 -5.47 3.34
CA LEU A 154 -17.81 -5.76 4.46
C LEU A 154 -17.71 -7.23 4.85
N ILE A 155 -17.32 -7.53 6.08
CA ILE A 155 -17.36 -8.87 6.65
C ILE A 155 -18.71 -9.02 7.37
N CYS A 156 -19.53 -9.93 6.89
CA CYS A 156 -20.89 -10.14 7.39
C CYS A 156 -20.96 -11.47 8.12
N ASN A 157 -21.31 -11.41 9.40
CA ASN A 157 -21.40 -12.61 10.26
C ASN A 157 -22.77 -13.29 10.17
N THR A 158 -23.80 -12.56 9.78
CA THR A 158 -25.19 -13.04 9.65
C THR A 158 -25.76 -12.75 8.28
N LEU A 159 -26.82 -13.49 7.92
CA LEU A 159 -27.51 -13.26 6.65
C LEU A 159 -28.13 -11.86 6.59
N GLU A 160 -28.66 -11.36 7.71
CA GLU A 160 -29.21 -10.02 7.82
C GLU A 160 -28.17 -8.94 7.55
N GLU A 161 -26.98 -9.08 8.14
CA GLU A 161 -25.84 -8.18 7.87
C GLU A 161 -25.45 -8.21 6.40
N ALA A 162 -25.41 -9.39 5.79
CA ALA A 162 -25.06 -9.55 4.38
C ALA A 162 -26.10 -8.91 3.45
N LYS A 163 -27.39 -9.08 3.73
CA LYS A 163 -28.46 -8.43 2.99
C LYS A 163 -28.39 -6.90 3.09
N ALA A 164 -28.15 -6.39 4.30
CA ALA A 164 -27.94 -4.96 4.51
C ALA A 164 -26.72 -4.45 3.74
N GLY A 165 -25.65 -5.24 3.68
CA GLY A 165 -24.44 -4.92 2.92
C GLY A 165 -24.67 -4.85 1.41
N VAL A 166 -25.48 -5.75 0.85
CA VAL A 166 -25.87 -5.69 -0.58
C VAL A 166 -26.60 -4.39 -0.87
N LYS A 167 -27.55 -4.01 0.00
CA LYS A 167 -28.31 -2.75 -0.13
C LYS A 167 -27.36 -1.55 -0.08
N GLU A 168 -26.46 -1.50 0.90
CA GLU A 168 -25.51 -0.42 1.11
C GLU A 168 -24.58 -0.23 -0.11
N ILE A 169 -24.05 -1.32 -0.65
CA ILE A 169 -23.10 -1.29 -1.76
C ILE A 169 -23.81 -1.03 -3.10
N MET A 170 -24.84 -1.81 -3.42
CA MET A 170 -25.42 -1.87 -4.76
C MET A 170 -26.63 -0.96 -4.96
N GLU A 171 -27.47 -0.79 -3.94
CA GLU A 171 -28.68 0.04 -4.03
C GLU A 171 -28.43 1.49 -3.59
N ASP A 172 -27.88 1.67 -2.38
CA ASP A 172 -27.60 3.00 -1.82
C ASP A 172 -26.36 3.65 -2.43
N LYS A 173 -25.55 2.88 -3.16
CA LYS A 173 -24.31 3.34 -3.82
C LYS A 173 -23.37 4.09 -2.87
N LYS A 174 -23.21 3.61 -1.65
CA LYS A 174 -22.31 4.22 -0.63
C LYS A 174 -20.90 4.46 -1.16
N PHE A 175 -20.42 3.60 -2.06
CA PHE A 175 -19.11 3.70 -2.68
C PHE A 175 -19.17 4.17 -4.14
N GLY A 176 -20.23 4.88 -4.51
CA GLY A 176 -20.42 5.42 -5.86
C GLY A 176 -20.49 4.33 -6.92
N SER A 177 -19.85 4.57 -8.06
CA SER A 177 -19.81 3.63 -9.19
C SER A 177 -19.12 2.30 -8.87
N ALA A 178 -18.28 2.24 -7.85
CA ALA A 178 -17.68 0.98 -7.38
C ALA A 178 -18.75 -0.03 -6.92
N GLY A 179 -19.92 0.45 -6.50
CA GLY A 179 -21.06 -0.39 -6.14
C GLY A 179 -21.90 -0.92 -7.32
N ASN A 180 -21.52 -0.62 -8.57
CA ASN A 180 -22.24 -1.15 -9.75
C ASN A 180 -22.01 -2.66 -9.91
N HIS A 181 -20.88 -3.14 -9.46
CA HIS A 181 -20.54 -4.56 -9.39
C HIS A 181 -20.10 -4.89 -7.98
N MET A 182 -20.37 -6.11 -7.56
CA MET A 182 -20.01 -6.58 -6.24
C MET A 182 -19.45 -8.00 -6.33
N VAL A 183 -18.37 -8.25 -5.57
CA VAL A 183 -17.82 -9.59 -5.39
C VAL A 183 -18.26 -10.11 -4.03
N ILE A 184 -18.81 -11.30 -3.99
CA ILE A 184 -19.12 -12.04 -2.77
C ILE A 184 -18.09 -13.16 -2.64
N GLU A 185 -17.34 -13.17 -1.54
CA GLU A 185 -16.28 -14.14 -1.29
C GLU A 185 -16.55 -14.96 -0.04
N GLU A 186 -16.06 -16.19 -0.06
CA GLU A 186 -15.94 -17.00 1.15
C GLU A 186 -15.00 -16.30 2.16
N PHE A 187 -15.38 -16.35 3.42
CA PHE A 187 -14.53 -15.85 4.50
C PHE A 187 -13.37 -16.81 4.74
N MET A 188 -12.15 -16.30 4.59
CA MET A 188 -10.93 -17.04 4.90
C MET A 188 -10.47 -16.76 6.32
N THR A 189 -10.02 -17.81 7.01
CA THR A 189 -9.39 -17.70 8.32
C THR A 189 -7.91 -18.02 8.22
N GLY A 190 -7.12 -17.34 9.01
CA GLY A 190 -5.67 -17.49 9.02
C GLY A 190 -4.98 -16.20 9.43
N ARG A 191 -3.72 -16.10 9.10
CA ARG A 191 -2.91 -14.92 9.36
C ARG A 191 -2.64 -14.17 8.07
N GLU A 192 -2.91 -12.87 8.08
CA GLU A 192 -2.60 -12.00 6.94
C GLU A 192 -1.12 -11.65 6.91
N VAL A 193 -0.52 -11.71 5.73
CA VAL A 193 0.85 -11.28 5.47
C VAL A 193 0.86 -10.49 4.16
N SER A 194 1.65 -9.43 4.12
CA SER A 194 1.84 -8.61 2.92
C SER A 194 3.20 -8.92 2.29
N VAL A 195 3.22 -9.11 0.97
CA VAL A 195 4.46 -9.27 0.22
C VAL A 195 4.43 -8.33 -0.99
N LEU A 196 5.37 -7.40 -1.01
CA LEU A 196 5.57 -6.50 -2.15
C LEU A 196 6.58 -7.11 -3.10
N SER A 197 6.45 -6.77 -4.38
CA SER A 197 7.35 -7.25 -5.42
C SER A 197 7.62 -6.19 -6.48
N PHE A 198 8.81 -6.22 -7.06
CA PHE A 198 9.12 -5.51 -8.30
C PHE A 198 8.84 -6.43 -9.48
N VAL A 199 8.28 -5.88 -10.55
CA VAL A 199 7.88 -6.63 -11.75
C VAL A 199 8.23 -5.84 -13.01
N ASP A 200 8.78 -6.51 -14.02
CA ASP A 200 9.16 -5.91 -15.32
C ASP A 200 8.34 -6.42 -16.52
N GLY A 201 7.20 -7.05 -16.25
CA GLY A 201 6.36 -7.70 -17.26
C GLY A 201 6.62 -9.19 -17.44
N LYS A 202 7.80 -9.66 -17.06
CA LYS A 202 8.22 -11.07 -17.19
C LYS A 202 8.79 -11.62 -15.89
N THR A 203 9.68 -10.87 -15.27
CA THR A 203 10.42 -11.24 -14.06
C THR A 203 9.78 -10.58 -12.86
N ILE A 204 9.70 -11.31 -11.76
CA ILE A 204 9.27 -10.81 -10.46
C ILE A 204 10.39 -11.00 -9.43
N LYS A 205 10.66 -9.96 -8.64
CA LYS A 205 11.60 -10.00 -7.51
C LYS A 205 10.86 -9.62 -6.23
N ILE A 206 10.85 -10.53 -5.27
CA ILE A 206 10.09 -10.41 -4.03
C ILE A 206 10.87 -9.61 -3.01
N MET A 207 10.20 -8.64 -2.38
CA MET A 207 10.73 -7.89 -1.23
C MET A 207 10.50 -8.67 0.06
N SER A 208 11.09 -8.21 1.15
CA SER A 208 10.83 -8.78 2.48
C SER A 208 9.36 -8.72 2.83
N SER A 209 8.85 -9.76 3.47
CA SER A 209 7.46 -9.81 3.95
C SER A 209 7.19 -8.74 5.02
N ALA A 210 5.93 -8.36 5.15
CA ALA A 210 5.48 -7.42 6.16
C ALA A 210 4.14 -7.86 6.73
N GLN A 211 3.76 -7.32 7.87
CA GLN A 211 2.48 -7.63 8.51
C GLN A 211 1.85 -6.36 9.06
N ASP A 212 0.65 -6.06 8.56
CA ASP A 212 -0.10 -4.86 8.87
C ASP A 212 -1.13 -5.09 10.00
N HIS A 213 -1.58 -3.98 10.58
CA HIS A 213 -2.61 -3.92 11.62
C HIS A 213 -3.72 -2.99 11.16
N LYS A 214 -4.77 -3.54 10.58
CA LYS A 214 -5.81 -2.77 9.88
C LYS A 214 -6.87 -2.14 10.77
N ARG A 215 -7.10 -2.70 11.97
CA ARG A 215 -8.10 -2.17 12.88
C ARG A 215 -7.61 -0.92 13.63
N ALA A 216 -8.54 0.00 13.88
CA ALA A 216 -8.20 1.29 14.48
C ALA A 216 -7.76 1.19 15.94
N LYS A 217 -8.24 0.21 16.69
CA LYS A 217 -8.07 0.11 18.14
C LYS A 217 -7.29 -1.13 18.56
N ASP A 218 -6.70 -1.06 19.76
CA ASP A 218 -6.03 -2.18 20.39
C ASP A 218 -6.90 -3.44 20.43
N GLY A 219 -6.26 -4.61 20.36
CA GLY A 219 -6.93 -5.90 20.34
C GLY A 219 -7.69 -6.17 19.05
N ASP A 220 -7.28 -5.56 17.94
CA ASP A 220 -7.92 -5.67 16.62
C ASP A 220 -9.41 -5.32 16.66
N LYS A 221 -9.72 -4.25 17.36
CA LYS A 221 -11.09 -3.73 17.51
C LYS A 221 -11.28 -2.44 16.71
N GLY A 222 -12.55 -2.06 16.56
CA GLY A 222 -12.93 -0.86 15.86
C GLY A 222 -13.01 -1.06 14.34
N LEU A 223 -13.04 0.04 13.62
CA LEU A 223 -13.20 0.05 12.17
C LEU A 223 -11.90 -0.30 11.44
N ASN A 224 -12.03 -0.81 10.24
CA ASN A 224 -10.90 -0.96 9.33
C ASN A 224 -10.32 0.41 8.95
N THR A 225 -9.01 0.45 8.80
CA THR A 225 -8.25 1.64 8.42
C THR A 225 -7.32 1.32 7.25
N GLY A 226 -6.54 2.29 6.84
CA GLY A 226 -5.45 2.09 5.90
C GLY A 226 -4.25 1.34 6.48
N GLY A 227 -4.23 1.11 7.79
CA GLY A 227 -3.15 0.48 8.55
C GLY A 227 -2.68 1.36 9.69
N MET A 228 -2.58 0.78 10.88
CA MET A 228 -2.18 1.48 12.12
C MET A 228 -0.75 1.17 12.54
N GLY A 229 -0.07 0.34 11.78
CA GLY A 229 1.31 -0.06 12.02
C GLY A 229 1.66 -1.32 11.28
N ASN A 230 2.95 -1.56 11.14
CA ASN A 230 3.47 -2.64 10.33
C ASN A 230 4.81 -3.12 10.89
N PHE A 231 5.18 -4.35 10.58
CA PHE A 231 6.53 -4.83 10.84
C PHE A 231 7.05 -5.70 9.71
N SER A 232 8.34 -5.76 9.55
CA SER A 232 9.06 -6.57 8.57
C SER A 232 10.34 -7.12 9.21
N LEU A 233 10.64 -8.37 9.01
CA LEU A 233 9.92 -9.40 8.25
C LEU A 233 8.92 -10.16 9.14
N SER A 234 7.88 -10.75 8.53
CA SER A 234 6.94 -11.57 9.28
C SER A 234 7.53 -12.94 9.64
N PRO A 235 7.54 -13.35 10.93
CA PRO A 235 8.02 -14.67 11.33
C PRO A 235 7.10 -15.81 10.86
N PHE A 236 5.88 -15.48 10.43
CA PHE A 236 4.91 -16.45 9.91
C PHE A 236 5.11 -16.73 8.40
N TYR A 237 5.86 -15.87 7.73
CA TYR A 237 6.26 -16.07 6.33
C TYR A 237 7.51 -16.95 6.30
N THR A 238 7.29 -18.26 6.43
CA THR A 238 8.33 -19.27 6.49
C THR A 238 8.89 -19.58 5.10
N LYS A 239 10.01 -20.32 5.04
CA LYS A 239 10.54 -20.82 3.77
C LYS A 239 9.52 -21.67 3.01
N GLU A 240 8.72 -22.46 3.71
CA GLU A 240 7.67 -23.29 3.10
C GLU A 240 6.59 -22.42 2.44
N VAL A 241 6.15 -21.35 3.11
CA VAL A 241 5.21 -20.37 2.57
C VAL A 241 5.81 -19.69 1.34
N ASP A 242 7.05 -19.24 1.43
CA ASP A 242 7.77 -18.59 0.33
C ASP A 242 7.88 -19.50 -0.89
N ASP A 243 8.30 -20.74 -0.69
CA ASP A 243 8.43 -21.75 -1.77
C ASP A 243 7.07 -22.03 -2.45
N PHE A 244 6.00 -22.15 -1.68
CA PHE A 244 4.65 -22.33 -2.19
C PHE A 244 4.19 -21.14 -3.02
N CYS A 245 4.37 -19.92 -2.50
CA CYS A 245 3.95 -18.70 -3.19
C CYS A 245 4.76 -18.46 -4.47
N LYS A 246 6.05 -18.75 -4.47
CA LYS A 246 6.88 -18.69 -5.67
C LYS A 246 6.40 -19.67 -6.74
N LYS A 247 6.00 -20.86 -6.33
CA LYS A 247 5.54 -21.90 -7.27
C LYS A 247 4.15 -21.64 -7.84
N TYR A 248 3.21 -21.16 -7.02
CA TYR A 248 1.79 -21.14 -7.38
C TYR A 248 1.17 -19.74 -7.49
N ILE A 249 1.80 -18.70 -6.96
CA ILE A 249 1.19 -17.39 -6.86
C ILE A 249 1.97 -16.30 -7.61
N TYR A 250 3.23 -16.08 -7.29
CA TYR A 250 3.96 -14.88 -7.76
C TYR A 250 4.19 -14.86 -9.26
N GLN A 251 4.96 -15.80 -9.78
CA GLN A 251 5.23 -15.87 -11.21
C GLN A 251 3.96 -16.17 -11.99
N ALA A 252 3.06 -16.98 -11.44
CA ALA A 252 1.77 -17.28 -12.06
C ALA A 252 0.94 -16.02 -12.31
N THR A 253 0.96 -15.04 -11.36
CA THR A 253 0.28 -13.76 -11.52
C THR A 253 0.89 -12.94 -12.66
N VAL A 254 2.20 -12.83 -12.72
CA VAL A 254 2.92 -12.09 -13.78
C VAL A 254 2.65 -12.69 -15.14
N ASP A 255 2.73 -14.03 -15.25
CA ASP A 255 2.47 -14.75 -16.49
C ASP A 255 1.01 -14.61 -16.93
N ALA A 256 0.07 -14.65 -16.00
CA ALA A 256 -1.35 -14.49 -16.27
C ALA A 256 -1.64 -13.09 -16.84
N MET A 257 -1.07 -12.05 -16.24
CA MET A 257 -1.23 -10.67 -16.73
C MET A 257 -0.65 -10.50 -18.14
N ALA A 258 0.51 -11.08 -18.41
CA ALA A 258 1.11 -11.06 -19.74
C ALA A 258 0.24 -11.82 -20.76
N ALA A 259 -0.29 -12.98 -20.40
CA ALA A 259 -1.17 -13.79 -21.24
C ALA A 259 -2.48 -13.07 -21.60
N GLU A 260 -2.97 -12.22 -20.72
CA GLU A 260 -4.15 -11.37 -20.95
C GLU A 260 -3.84 -10.12 -21.80
N GLY A 261 -2.60 -9.95 -22.27
CA GLY A 261 -2.16 -8.76 -23.01
C GLY A 261 -2.02 -7.52 -22.14
N ARG A 262 -1.82 -7.70 -20.83
CA ARG A 262 -1.72 -6.67 -19.81
C ARG A 262 -0.42 -6.82 -19.01
N PRO A 263 0.77 -6.80 -19.64
CA PRO A 263 2.02 -7.00 -18.93
C PRO A 263 2.15 -5.95 -17.81
N PHE A 264 2.48 -6.42 -16.61
CA PHE A 264 2.57 -5.56 -15.45
C PHE A 264 4.02 -5.11 -15.24
N VAL A 265 4.23 -3.80 -15.18
CA VAL A 265 5.53 -3.19 -14.83
C VAL A 265 5.31 -2.27 -13.63
N GLY A 266 6.03 -2.52 -12.55
CA GLY A 266 5.87 -1.73 -11.33
C GLY A 266 5.93 -2.59 -10.09
N VAL A 267 5.15 -2.25 -9.07
CA VAL A 267 5.03 -3.01 -7.82
C VAL A 267 3.70 -3.73 -7.77
N ILE A 268 3.73 -5.04 -7.56
CA ILE A 268 2.56 -5.81 -7.15
C ILE A 268 2.65 -6.05 -5.65
N PHE A 269 1.60 -5.65 -4.94
CA PHE A 269 1.38 -5.97 -3.55
C PHE A 269 0.48 -7.20 -3.49
N PHE A 270 0.98 -8.26 -2.88
CA PHE A 270 0.21 -9.47 -2.58
C PHE A 270 -0.26 -9.42 -1.13
N GLY A 271 -1.57 -9.26 -0.92
CA GLY A 271 -2.19 -9.54 0.36
C GLY A 271 -2.46 -11.04 0.45
N LEU A 272 -1.79 -11.73 1.36
CA LEU A 272 -1.89 -13.17 1.51
C LEU A 272 -2.62 -13.53 2.81
N MET A 273 -3.46 -14.56 2.75
CA MET A 273 -4.00 -15.23 3.91
C MET A 273 -3.31 -16.59 4.04
N LEU A 274 -2.62 -16.81 5.16
CA LEU A 274 -2.00 -18.10 5.47
C LEU A 274 -3.04 -18.99 6.14
N THR A 275 -3.75 -19.78 5.31
CA THR A 275 -4.83 -20.66 5.76
C THR A 275 -4.31 -22.06 6.10
N GLU A 276 -5.15 -22.88 6.73
CA GLU A 276 -4.84 -24.30 6.99
C GLU A 276 -4.56 -25.08 5.69
N ASP A 277 -5.18 -24.68 4.58
CA ASP A 277 -5.01 -25.30 3.27
C ASP A 277 -3.84 -24.70 2.47
N GLY A 278 -3.04 -23.84 3.10
CA GLY A 278 -1.93 -23.14 2.48
C GLY A 278 -2.21 -21.67 2.18
N PRO A 279 -1.20 -20.95 1.67
CA PRO A 279 -1.35 -19.55 1.30
C PRO A 279 -2.38 -19.33 0.19
N LYS A 280 -3.21 -18.30 0.35
CA LYS A 280 -4.18 -17.84 -0.66
C LYS A 280 -4.08 -16.34 -0.83
N VAL A 281 -4.29 -15.86 -2.04
CA VAL A 281 -4.35 -14.42 -2.32
C VAL A 281 -5.65 -13.86 -1.77
N LEU A 282 -5.53 -12.92 -0.84
CA LEU A 282 -6.65 -12.15 -0.30
C LEU A 282 -7.01 -10.99 -1.25
N GLU A 283 -5.98 -10.26 -1.69
CA GLU A 283 -6.12 -9.13 -2.60
C GLU A 283 -4.80 -8.82 -3.31
N TYR A 284 -4.89 -8.09 -4.42
CA TYR A 284 -3.76 -7.44 -5.07
C TYR A 284 -3.86 -5.93 -4.93
N ASN A 285 -2.71 -5.27 -4.83
CA ASN A 285 -2.61 -3.84 -5.10
C ASN A 285 -1.52 -3.59 -6.16
N ALA A 286 -1.71 -2.56 -6.98
CA ALA A 286 -0.83 -2.26 -8.13
C ALA A 286 0.22 -1.19 -7.81
N ARG A 287 0.64 -1.11 -6.55
CA ARG A 287 1.53 -0.08 -6.02
C ARG A 287 2.13 -0.53 -4.68
N PHE A 288 3.06 0.26 -4.14
CA PHE A 288 3.53 0.05 -2.77
C PHE A 288 2.39 0.13 -1.76
N GLY A 289 2.50 -0.62 -0.67
CA GLY A 289 1.61 -0.51 0.48
C GLY A 289 1.97 0.66 1.39
N ASP A 290 0.99 1.11 2.16
CA ASP A 290 1.12 2.14 3.19
C ASP A 290 0.37 1.68 4.45
N PRO A 291 1.06 1.21 5.54
CA PRO A 291 2.44 1.53 5.90
C PRO A 291 3.51 0.48 5.57
N GLU A 292 3.32 -0.44 4.65
CA GLU A 292 4.32 -1.48 4.33
C GLU A 292 5.62 -0.89 3.80
N ALA A 293 5.57 0.10 2.92
CA ALA A 293 6.77 0.78 2.39
C ALA A 293 7.65 1.33 3.50
N GLN A 294 7.07 1.79 4.60
CA GLN A 294 7.77 2.37 5.74
C GLN A 294 8.62 1.36 6.52
N VAL A 295 8.37 0.07 6.39
CA VAL A 295 9.18 -0.98 7.05
C VAL A 295 10.02 -1.79 6.06
N VAL A 296 9.62 -1.85 4.79
CA VAL A 296 10.32 -2.63 3.76
C VAL A 296 11.46 -1.84 3.13
N LEU A 297 11.20 -0.61 2.69
CA LEU A 297 12.21 0.21 1.99
C LEU A 297 13.41 0.59 2.85
N PRO A 298 13.28 0.92 4.15
CA PRO A 298 14.44 1.21 4.98
C PRO A 298 15.42 0.05 5.13
N ARG A 299 14.99 -1.19 4.86
CA ARG A 299 15.80 -2.39 4.95
C ARG A 299 16.39 -2.84 3.60
N MET A 300 15.99 -2.23 2.49
CA MET A 300 16.49 -2.56 1.16
C MET A 300 17.92 -2.04 0.98
N LYS A 301 18.84 -2.91 0.52
CA LYS A 301 20.23 -2.55 0.29
C LYS A 301 20.48 -1.92 -1.08
N ASN A 302 19.69 -2.30 -2.09
CA ASN A 302 19.84 -1.80 -3.45
C ASN A 302 19.51 -0.30 -3.55
N ASP A 303 20.14 0.35 -4.52
CA ASP A 303 19.68 1.65 -4.99
C ASP A 303 18.31 1.47 -5.65
N ILE A 304 17.28 2.14 -5.11
CA ILE A 304 15.91 1.98 -5.60
C ILE A 304 15.77 2.42 -7.07
N ILE A 305 16.55 3.40 -7.50
CA ILE A 305 16.54 3.88 -8.90
C ILE A 305 17.05 2.77 -9.83
N ASP A 306 18.10 2.07 -9.47
CA ASP A 306 18.60 0.95 -10.28
C ASP A 306 17.55 -0.13 -10.45
N VAL A 307 16.83 -0.47 -9.39
CA VAL A 307 15.77 -1.49 -9.43
C VAL A 307 14.58 -1.02 -10.27
N MET A 308 14.11 0.20 -10.04
CA MET A 308 12.95 0.74 -10.77
C MET A 308 13.24 0.94 -12.25
N GLU A 309 14.44 1.43 -12.61
CA GLU A 309 14.83 1.53 -14.01
C GLU A 309 14.92 0.16 -14.68
N ALA A 310 15.47 -0.83 -13.98
CA ALA A 310 15.51 -2.20 -14.48
C ALA A 310 14.10 -2.75 -14.75
N CYS A 311 13.11 -2.42 -13.93
CA CYS A 311 11.72 -2.78 -14.18
C CYS A 311 11.22 -2.16 -15.49
N VAL A 312 11.42 -0.86 -15.67
CA VAL A 312 10.95 -0.13 -16.85
C VAL A 312 11.66 -0.61 -18.12
N ASP A 313 12.94 -0.93 -18.03
CA ASP A 313 13.77 -1.36 -19.15
C ASP A 313 13.68 -2.87 -19.46
N GLY A 314 12.89 -3.63 -18.70
CA GLY A 314 12.74 -5.08 -18.88
C GLY A 314 13.99 -5.88 -18.51
N LYS A 315 14.79 -5.38 -17.56
CA LYS A 315 16.08 -5.93 -17.14
C LYS A 315 16.11 -6.32 -15.65
N LEU A 316 14.96 -6.56 -15.06
CA LEU A 316 14.87 -6.90 -13.63
C LEU A 316 15.59 -8.22 -13.29
N ASP A 317 15.72 -9.13 -14.25
CA ASP A 317 16.47 -10.38 -14.09
C ASP A 317 17.96 -10.15 -13.77
N THR A 318 18.50 -8.98 -14.09
CA THR A 318 19.89 -8.60 -13.78
C THR A 318 20.10 -8.09 -12.37
N ILE A 319 19.00 -7.81 -11.64
CA ILE A 319 19.05 -7.24 -10.29
C ILE A 319 19.10 -8.37 -9.25
N ASP A 320 20.07 -8.32 -8.37
CA ASP A 320 20.12 -9.13 -7.15
C ASP A 320 19.53 -8.31 -5.99
N LEU A 321 18.23 -8.49 -5.77
CA LEU A 321 17.50 -7.74 -4.76
C LEU A 321 17.85 -8.23 -3.35
N GLN A 322 18.41 -7.35 -2.53
CA GLN A 322 18.92 -7.67 -1.20
C GLN A 322 18.32 -6.75 -0.11
N PHE A 323 18.12 -7.34 1.04
CA PHE A 323 17.63 -6.67 2.24
C PHE A 323 18.63 -6.84 3.39
N GLU A 324 18.63 -5.89 4.32
CA GLU A 324 19.41 -5.97 5.55
C GLU A 324 18.93 -7.15 6.41
N ASP A 325 19.86 -7.71 7.17
CA ASP A 325 19.61 -8.85 8.05
C ASP A 325 19.18 -8.38 9.44
N ASN A 326 18.17 -7.51 9.48
CA ASN A 326 17.59 -6.90 10.67
C ASN A 326 16.05 -6.89 10.54
N ALA A 327 15.41 -6.17 11.44
CA ALA A 327 13.96 -5.99 11.44
C ALA A 327 13.59 -4.50 11.50
N ALA A 328 12.35 -4.19 11.13
CA ALA A 328 11.78 -2.84 11.25
C ALA A 328 10.33 -2.92 11.74
N VAL A 329 9.95 -1.96 12.55
CA VAL A 329 8.58 -1.77 13.04
C VAL A 329 8.16 -0.32 12.82
N CYS A 330 6.97 -0.11 12.30
CA CYS A 330 6.35 1.21 12.13
C CYS A 330 5.09 1.30 12.98
N VAL A 331 5.00 2.34 13.80
CA VAL A 331 3.79 2.69 14.55
C VAL A 331 3.19 3.95 13.95
N VAL A 332 1.93 3.89 13.55
CA VAL A 332 1.23 5.05 12.98
C VAL A 332 0.69 5.92 14.10
N LEU A 333 1.02 7.22 14.06
CA LEU A 333 0.40 8.24 14.88
C LEU A 333 -0.71 8.89 14.07
N ALA A 334 -1.95 8.75 14.55
CA ALA A 334 -3.15 9.21 13.88
C ALA A 334 -3.80 10.35 14.65
N SER A 335 -4.70 11.07 13.99
CA SER A 335 -5.62 12.01 14.63
C SER A 335 -6.74 11.22 15.31
N ASP A 336 -7.03 11.53 16.57
CA ASP A 336 -8.12 10.89 17.29
C ASP A 336 -9.44 11.07 16.57
N GLY A 337 -10.19 9.96 16.44
CA GLY A 337 -11.41 9.89 15.63
C GLY A 337 -11.22 9.24 14.25
N TYR A 338 -9.97 9.13 13.76
CA TYR A 338 -9.68 8.38 12.54
C TYR A 338 -10.17 6.92 12.66
N PRO A 339 -10.83 6.30 11.66
CA PRO A 339 -10.98 6.75 10.26
C PRO A 339 -12.29 7.52 9.96
N VAL A 340 -13.05 7.96 10.94
CA VAL A 340 -14.38 8.56 10.75
C VAL A 340 -14.31 10.09 10.63
N ALA A 341 -14.03 10.78 11.74
CA ALA A 341 -13.96 12.22 11.80
C ALA A 341 -12.89 12.66 12.79
N TYR A 342 -12.15 13.68 12.44
CA TYR A 342 -11.04 14.18 13.25
C TYR A 342 -10.74 15.65 12.92
N GLU A 343 -10.18 16.35 13.89
CA GLU A 343 -9.73 17.72 13.73
C GLU A 343 -8.30 17.76 13.15
N LYS A 344 -7.98 18.82 12.43
CA LYS A 344 -6.70 19.08 11.79
C LYS A 344 -6.12 20.42 12.26
N GLY A 345 -4.87 20.66 11.91
CA GLY A 345 -4.20 21.96 12.15
C GLY A 345 -3.47 22.04 13.47
N PHE A 346 -3.28 20.95 14.17
CA PHE A 346 -2.49 20.91 15.41
C PHE A 346 -0.99 20.91 15.10
N GLU A 347 -0.25 21.80 15.77
CA GLU A 347 1.21 21.84 15.66
C GLU A 347 1.85 20.53 16.12
N ILE A 348 2.77 20.02 15.32
CA ILE A 348 3.56 18.82 15.64
C ILE A 348 4.90 19.27 16.21
N LYS A 349 5.20 18.82 17.42
CA LYS A 349 6.43 19.19 18.17
C LYS A 349 7.34 17.97 18.30
N GLY A 350 8.65 18.23 18.38
CA GLY A 350 9.64 17.19 18.65
C GLY A 350 10.16 16.49 17.40
N LEU A 351 9.81 16.91 16.20
CA LEU A 351 10.29 16.31 14.95
C LEU A 351 11.82 16.35 14.85
N GLU A 352 12.46 17.37 15.40
CA GLU A 352 13.91 17.53 15.46
C GLU A 352 14.61 16.41 16.25
N ASN A 353 13.91 15.69 17.10
CA ASN A 353 14.47 14.57 17.86
C ASN A 353 14.88 13.38 16.98
N PHE A 354 14.41 13.35 15.74
CA PHE A 354 14.81 12.33 14.76
C PHE A 354 16.09 12.69 13.99
N ASP A 355 16.53 13.95 14.06
CA ASP A 355 17.69 14.42 13.30
C ASP A 355 18.97 13.66 13.71
N GLY A 356 19.64 13.08 12.72
CA GLY A 356 20.85 12.30 12.93
C GLY A 356 20.66 10.98 13.68
N LYS A 357 19.46 10.53 13.90
CA LYS A 357 19.16 9.24 14.55
C LYS A 357 19.14 8.12 13.52
N GLU A 358 20.26 7.46 13.36
CA GLU A 358 20.40 6.31 12.47
C GLU A 358 19.48 5.17 12.90
N GLY A 359 18.77 4.58 11.93
CA GLY A 359 17.82 3.49 12.18
C GLY A 359 16.44 3.94 12.67
N TYR A 360 16.21 5.25 12.77
CA TYR A 360 14.91 5.84 13.14
C TYR A 360 14.42 6.75 12.03
N TYR A 361 13.12 6.68 11.76
CA TYR A 361 12.48 7.44 10.69
C TYR A 361 11.16 8.00 11.19
N CYS A 362 10.88 9.25 10.86
CA CYS A 362 9.57 9.87 11.03
C CYS A 362 9.00 10.16 9.65
N PHE A 363 8.22 9.23 9.12
CA PHE A 363 7.58 9.38 7.83
C PHE A 363 6.30 10.19 7.97
N HIS A 364 6.23 11.30 7.27
CA HIS A 364 5.04 12.15 7.26
C HIS A 364 3.99 11.61 6.30
N ALA A 365 2.74 11.57 6.75
CA ALA A 365 1.57 11.30 5.95
C ALA A 365 0.72 12.56 5.86
N GLY A 366 -0.28 12.71 6.71
CA GLY A 366 -1.12 13.90 6.75
C GLY A 366 -0.50 15.06 7.52
N THR A 367 0.44 15.74 6.90
CA THR A 367 1.09 16.95 7.46
C THR A 367 1.14 18.06 6.41
N GLN A 368 1.13 19.30 6.87
CA GLN A 368 1.32 20.49 6.03
C GLN A 368 2.01 21.58 6.81
N LEU A 369 2.47 22.61 6.11
CA LEU A 369 2.91 23.87 6.71
C LEU A 369 1.70 24.78 6.88
N ASP A 370 1.61 25.45 8.02
CA ASP A 370 0.64 26.51 8.25
C ASP A 370 1.16 27.88 7.78
N GLU A 371 0.40 28.95 8.00
CA GLU A 371 0.77 30.30 7.61
C GLU A 371 2.03 30.81 8.34
N GLU A 372 2.36 30.26 9.50
CA GLU A 372 3.57 30.56 10.28
C GLU A 372 4.74 29.65 9.95
N VAL A 373 4.61 28.82 8.92
CA VAL A 373 5.62 27.82 8.48
C VAL A 373 5.88 26.73 9.54
N LYS A 374 4.89 26.48 10.40
CA LYS A 374 4.91 25.37 11.35
C LYS A 374 4.33 24.12 10.71
N ILE A 375 4.86 22.96 11.09
CA ILE A 375 4.32 21.67 10.62
C ILE A 375 3.11 21.33 11.50
N VAL A 376 1.97 21.15 10.85
CA VAL A 376 0.70 20.86 11.52
C VAL A 376 0.05 19.60 10.93
N THR A 377 -0.86 18.99 11.70
CA THR A 377 -1.64 17.84 11.25
C THR A 377 -2.58 18.22 10.10
N ASN A 378 -2.71 17.34 9.11
CA ASN A 378 -3.57 17.53 7.95
C ASN A 378 -4.16 16.21 7.43
N GLY A 379 -4.42 15.27 8.30
CA GLY A 379 -4.95 13.99 7.88
C GLY A 379 -5.30 13.06 9.04
N GLY A 380 -5.88 11.92 8.71
CA GLY A 380 -6.20 10.88 9.68
C GLY A 380 -4.95 10.18 10.19
N ARG A 381 -4.16 9.60 9.28
CA ARG A 381 -2.81 9.13 9.60
C ARG A 381 -1.85 10.29 9.41
N VAL A 382 -1.13 10.63 10.45
CA VAL A 382 -0.29 11.85 10.50
C VAL A 382 1.18 11.51 10.30
N LEU A 383 1.71 10.61 11.12
CA LEU A 383 3.11 10.20 11.08
C LEU A 383 3.22 8.67 11.16
N GLY A 384 4.23 8.12 10.49
CA GLY A 384 4.67 6.75 10.68
C GLY A 384 6.03 6.73 11.36
N ILE A 385 6.09 6.25 12.58
CA ILE A 385 7.34 6.17 13.35
C ILE A 385 7.95 4.80 13.12
N THR A 386 9.03 4.75 12.36
CA THR A 386 9.74 3.52 12.04
C THR A 386 11.06 3.45 12.78
N ALA A 387 11.35 2.29 13.35
CA ALA A 387 12.66 1.99 13.90
C ALA A 387 13.14 0.61 13.46
N LYS A 388 14.45 0.50 13.26
CA LYS A 388 15.13 -0.78 13.03
C LYS A 388 15.65 -1.36 14.34
N GLY A 389 15.90 -2.65 14.33
CA GLY A 389 16.55 -3.38 15.40
C GLY A 389 17.10 -4.70 14.90
N ALA A 390 18.03 -5.30 15.63
CA ALA A 390 18.57 -6.62 15.28
C ALA A 390 17.51 -7.72 15.25
N THR A 391 16.47 -7.57 16.07
CA THR A 391 15.30 -8.45 16.15
C THR A 391 14.01 -7.64 16.05
N LEU A 392 12.90 -8.31 15.77
CA LEU A 392 11.57 -7.67 15.76
C LEU A 392 11.23 -7.08 17.14
N LYS A 393 11.56 -7.76 18.23
CA LYS A 393 11.31 -7.27 19.60
C LYS A 393 12.08 -5.98 19.88
N GLU A 394 13.33 -5.92 19.45
CA GLU A 394 14.16 -4.71 19.59
C GLU A 394 13.63 -3.57 18.72
N ALA A 395 13.32 -3.85 17.45
CA ALA A 395 12.75 -2.86 16.54
C ALA A 395 11.43 -2.30 17.09
N ARG A 396 10.56 -3.15 17.64
CA ARG A 396 9.31 -2.73 18.27
C ARG A 396 9.54 -1.81 19.47
N ALA A 397 10.44 -2.20 20.36
CA ALA A 397 10.79 -1.41 21.54
C ALA A 397 11.35 -0.03 21.12
N ASN A 398 12.23 -0.01 20.12
CA ASN A 398 12.80 1.22 19.57
C ASN A 398 11.73 2.12 18.94
N ALA A 399 10.80 1.55 18.17
CA ALA A 399 9.73 2.31 17.54
C ALA A 399 8.80 2.96 18.57
N TYR A 400 8.35 2.21 19.58
CA TYR A 400 7.51 2.75 20.65
C TYR A 400 8.21 3.83 21.48
N LYS A 401 9.49 3.66 21.77
CA LYS A 401 10.29 4.69 22.42
C LYS A 401 10.31 5.97 21.58
N ALA A 402 10.49 5.85 20.29
CA ALA A 402 10.52 7.01 19.38
C ALA A 402 9.16 7.68 19.20
N THR A 403 8.04 7.01 19.45
CA THR A 403 6.72 7.65 19.45
C THR A 403 6.57 8.71 20.54
N GLU A 404 7.37 8.64 21.58
CA GLU A 404 7.40 9.63 22.67
C GLU A 404 8.19 10.88 22.31
N TRP A 405 8.98 10.85 21.23
CA TRP A 405 9.80 12.00 20.82
C TRP A 405 9.01 13.10 20.14
N VAL A 406 7.84 12.77 19.60
CA VAL A 406 6.96 13.70 18.90
C VAL A 406 5.60 13.76 19.58
N ASP A 407 4.97 14.92 19.51
CA ASP A 407 3.65 15.11 20.09
C ASP A 407 2.83 16.13 19.28
N PHE A 408 1.52 15.93 19.31
CA PHE A 408 0.52 16.88 18.82
C PHE A 408 -0.80 16.64 19.58
N ASP A 409 -1.61 17.64 19.65
CA ASP A 409 -2.89 17.54 20.36
C ASP A 409 -3.75 16.41 19.89
N ASN A 410 -4.60 15.79 20.12
CA ASN A 410 -5.35 14.65 19.58
C ASN A 410 -4.52 13.47 19.01
N LYS A 411 -3.25 13.33 19.40
CA LYS A 411 -2.43 12.17 18.99
C LYS A 411 -3.05 10.85 19.47
N TYR A 412 -3.22 9.92 18.53
CA TYR A 412 -3.73 8.58 18.78
C TYR A 412 -2.83 7.52 18.15
N MET A 413 -2.60 6.42 18.84
CA MET A 413 -1.89 5.26 18.29
C MET A 413 -2.37 3.98 18.94
N ARG A 414 -2.16 2.85 18.29
CA ARG A 414 -2.29 1.54 18.91
C ARG A 414 -1.06 1.25 19.75
N HIS A 415 -1.25 0.53 20.86
CA HIS A 415 -0.19 0.14 21.80
C HIS A 415 0.25 -1.32 21.64
N ASP A 416 -0.39 -2.06 20.73
CA ASP A 416 -0.20 -3.49 20.50
C ASP A 416 0.38 -3.83 19.12
N ILE A 417 0.96 -2.87 18.41
CA ILE A 417 1.59 -3.13 17.11
C ILE A 417 2.74 -4.14 17.31
N GLY A 418 2.69 -5.22 16.53
CA GLY A 418 3.67 -6.28 16.62
C GLY A 418 3.42 -7.29 17.74
N LYS A 419 2.25 -7.30 18.39
CA LYS A 419 1.91 -8.28 19.43
C LYS A 419 2.12 -9.73 18.93
N ALA A 420 1.81 -9.99 17.66
CA ALA A 420 1.99 -11.30 17.06
C ALA A 420 3.46 -11.80 17.08
N ILE A 421 4.43 -10.90 17.22
CA ILE A 421 5.84 -11.26 17.38
C ILE A 421 6.08 -12.15 18.61
N ASP A 422 5.29 -11.94 19.67
CA ASP A 422 5.39 -12.70 20.92
C ASP A 422 4.81 -14.12 20.79
N GLU A 423 4.07 -14.39 19.71
CA GLU A 423 3.45 -15.68 19.40
C GLU A 423 4.32 -16.57 18.50
N ALA A 424 5.43 -16.04 17.98
CA ALA A 424 6.28 -16.67 16.99
C ALA A 424 7.44 -17.51 17.60
#